data_62b828f7466ad149a08952ba2ff77af1
#
_entry.id   62b828f7466ad149a08952ba2ff77af1
#
_cell.length_a   1.000
_cell.length_b   1.000
_cell.length_c   1.000
_cell.angle_alpha   90.00
_cell.angle_beta   90.00
_cell.angle_gamma   90.00
#
_symmetry.space_group_name_H-M   'P 1'
#
loop_
_entity.id
_entity.type
_entity.pdbx_description
1 polymer ?
#
loop_
_entity_poly.entity_id
_entity_poly.type
_entity_poly.pdbx_seq_one_letter_code
_entity_poly.pdbx_strand_id
1 'polypeptide(L)'
;MNAGGTMNHHHSGRAGDGAMAAGDGPRRAILLRPIDDVAVAARPIERGAVLAFEGVRVSVEAREPIGLGHKIAVRDIAEGEPVRKYGQTIGFASRAVPAGALVHTHNLRADLFERDHAYATANAWVPPVVGPRTFQGFSRPDGRVGTRNYIAVISTVNCSASTSRLIADRFRDDDAWRRDYPNIDGVFAITHKGGCGLPFEGHDFRTLERVLAGFANHPNVAAYVIVGLGCEGTYASHLVESQGLVTIGAARADGPGSGPTSTTPRVLNIQQEGGITRTVEAAARAVHQLMPMANSWTRTEQPASKLHVALECGGSDGNSGVTANPAVGVAADLIVASGGTAVLGETTEIYGAEHLLTRRAVRPEVGAKLDERIKWWEWYTGLFHAEINNNPSPGNKAGGLTTIYEKSLGALAKAGSSPLAAVVEYAERFDVPGLVFMDTPGYDPPCTTGLVAGGANVLVFTTGRGSVLGLRPTPCVKVATNTPLYEHMIDDMDLDAGTVLDGESVESVGRRLFDLVLDVASGRPTRSEAQGVGEEEFDPWHIGPTL
;
A
#
# COMPACT_ATOMS: atom_id res chain seq x y z
N MET A 1 35.45 15.64 -60.75
CA MET A 1 34.19 15.36 -61.49
C MET A 1 33.31 14.56 -60.58
N ASN A 2 32.28 15.21 -60.08
CA ASN A 2 30.86 14.80 -59.96
C ASN A 2 30.59 13.44 -59.32
N ALA A 3 29.68 13.22 -58.43
CA ALA A 3 28.55 13.95 -57.78
C ALA A 3 28.14 12.99 -56.64
N GLY A 4 27.81 13.34 -55.43
CA GLY A 4 26.59 14.02 -55.02
C GLY A 4 25.44 13.04 -54.89
N GLY A 5 25.15 12.53 -53.68
CA GLY A 5 24.01 11.69 -53.40
C GLY A 5 23.72 11.66 -51.90
N THR A 6 23.12 12.73 -51.39
CA THR A 6 22.57 12.83 -50.05
C THR A 6 21.26 12.05 -49.97
N MET A 7 21.19 11.01 -49.15
CA MET A 7 19.92 10.41 -48.75
C MET A 7 19.45 11.04 -47.41
N ASN A 8 18.37 11.80 -47.52
CA ASN A 8 17.60 12.29 -46.41
C ASN A 8 16.85 11.13 -45.76
N HIS A 9 17.17 10.81 -44.51
CA HIS A 9 16.30 10.04 -43.64
C HIS A 9 15.41 11.03 -42.85
N HIS A 10 14.15 11.15 -43.27
CA HIS A 10 13.10 11.76 -42.48
C HIS A 10 12.81 10.87 -41.28
N HIS A 11 13.23 11.29 -40.10
CA HIS A 11 12.62 10.90 -38.84
C HIS A 11 11.53 11.92 -38.51
N SER A 12 10.29 11.55 -38.77
CA SER A 12 9.11 12.23 -38.26
C SER A 12 8.44 11.32 -37.23
N GLY A 13 8.42 11.76 -35.99
CA GLY A 13 7.74 11.08 -34.90
C GLY A 13 7.95 11.79 -33.58
N ARG A 14 7.89 13.12 -33.58
CA ARG A 14 7.66 13.85 -32.32
C ARG A 14 6.21 13.63 -31.93
N ALA A 15 5.98 12.90 -30.82
CA ALA A 15 4.74 12.99 -30.07
C ALA A 15 4.55 14.48 -29.68
N GLY A 16 3.50 15.09 -30.20
CA GLY A 16 3.20 16.49 -29.97
C GLY A 16 2.92 16.75 -28.49
N ASP A 17 3.68 17.68 -27.93
CA ASP A 17 3.26 18.47 -26.78
C ASP A 17 1.97 19.21 -27.17
N GLY A 18 0.83 18.61 -26.89
CA GLY A 18 -0.47 19.27 -26.93
C GLY A 18 -0.56 20.22 -25.74
N ALA A 19 0.02 21.42 -25.88
CA ALA A 19 -0.27 22.50 -24.96
C ALA A 19 -1.79 22.72 -24.97
N MET A 20 -2.45 22.43 -23.84
CA MET A 20 -3.87 22.67 -23.63
C MET A 20 -4.11 24.18 -23.65
N ALA A 21 -4.91 24.64 -24.59
CA ALA A 21 -5.45 26.00 -24.55
C ALA A 21 -6.33 26.11 -23.29
N ALA A 22 -5.96 27.01 -22.39
CA ALA A 22 -6.69 27.30 -21.17
C ALA A 22 -8.08 27.85 -21.54
N GLY A 23 -9.11 27.03 -21.39
CA GLY A 23 -10.48 27.50 -21.27
C GLY A 23 -10.63 28.19 -19.91
N ASP A 24 -11.10 29.42 -19.89
CA ASP A 24 -11.30 30.22 -18.67
C ASP A 24 -12.31 29.53 -17.73
N GLY A 25 -11.83 28.85 -16.70
CA GLY A 25 -12.65 28.32 -15.62
C GLY A 25 -12.18 26.94 -15.12
N PRO A 26 -12.47 26.59 -13.85
CA PRO A 26 -12.10 25.30 -13.29
C PRO A 26 -12.84 24.16 -14.00
N ARG A 27 -12.12 23.08 -14.27
CA ARG A 27 -12.66 21.86 -14.91
C ARG A 27 -13.87 21.33 -14.12
N ARG A 28 -15.00 21.14 -14.80
CA ARG A 28 -16.21 20.59 -14.18
C ARG A 28 -16.24 19.07 -14.23
N ALA A 29 -15.72 18.47 -15.30
CA ALA A 29 -15.62 17.02 -15.47
C ALA A 29 -14.37 16.67 -16.28
N ILE A 30 -13.87 15.46 -16.11
CA ILE A 30 -12.67 14.92 -16.74
C ILE A 30 -13.04 13.68 -17.54
N LEU A 31 -12.79 13.72 -18.86
CA LEU A 31 -12.82 12.56 -19.73
C LEU A 31 -11.39 12.00 -19.79
N LEU A 32 -11.17 10.81 -19.23
CA LEU A 32 -9.81 10.26 -19.05
C LEU A 32 -9.19 9.77 -20.36
N ARG A 33 -10.02 9.21 -21.24
CA ARG A 33 -9.61 8.75 -22.59
C ARG A 33 -10.67 9.14 -23.61
N PRO A 34 -10.29 9.45 -24.86
CA PRO A 34 -11.27 9.80 -25.90
C PRO A 34 -12.29 8.71 -26.20
N ILE A 35 -11.98 7.44 -25.88
CA ILE A 35 -12.87 6.28 -26.11
C ILE A 35 -13.76 5.96 -24.91
N ASP A 36 -13.64 6.71 -23.80
CA ASP A 36 -14.45 6.47 -22.61
C ASP A 36 -15.90 6.92 -22.86
N ASP A 37 -16.83 6.16 -22.31
CA ASP A 37 -18.27 6.40 -22.44
C ASP A 37 -18.78 7.30 -21.31
N VAL A 38 -17.94 7.55 -20.30
CA VAL A 38 -18.25 8.38 -19.13
C VAL A 38 -17.11 9.35 -18.80
N ALA A 39 -17.48 10.53 -18.31
CA ALA A 39 -16.56 11.46 -17.67
C ALA A 39 -16.80 11.50 -16.16
N VAL A 40 -15.77 11.84 -15.37
CA VAL A 40 -15.81 11.96 -13.90
C VAL A 40 -16.01 13.42 -13.53
N ALA A 41 -16.98 13.71 -12.67
CA ALA A 41 -17.22 15.05 -12.15
C ALA A 41 -16.06 15.48 -11.22
N ALA A 42 -15.31 16.50 -11.62
CA ALA A 42 -14.27 17.13 -10.82
C ALA A 42 -14.84 18.10 -9.77
N ARG A 43 -16.09 18.49 -9.93
CA ARG A 43 -16.89 19.34 -9.03
C ARG A 43 -18.37 18.94 -9.15
N PRO A 44 -19.24 19.29 -8.20
CA PRO A 44 -20.67 19.12 -8.37
C PRO A 44 -21.16 19.80 -9.64
N ILE A 45 -21.97 19.09 -10.42
CA ILE A 45 -22.53 19.56 -11.71
C ILE A 45 -24.04 19.71 -11.53
N GLU A 46 -24.55 20.90 -11.79
CA GLU A 46 -25.98 21.17 -11.73
C GLU A 46 -26.70 20.65 -12.99
N ARG A 47 -27.97 20.30 -12.87
CA ARG A 47 -28.83 19.96 -13.99
C ARG A 47 -28.84 21.10 -15.00
N GLY A 48 -28.78 20.79 -16.29
CA GLY A 48 -28.75 21.75 -17.39
C GLY A 48 -27.36 22.35 -17.69
N ALA A 49 -26.34 22.01 -16.89
CA ALA A 49 -24.98 22.44 -17.17
C ALA A 49 -24.45 21.75 -18.43
N VAL A 50 -23.90 22.54 -19.35
CA VAL A 50 -23.27 22.04 -20.58
C VAL A 50 -21.79 21.81 -20.32
N LEU A 51 -21.34 20.61 -20.63
CA LEU A 51 -19.96 20.14 -20.48
C LEU A 51 -19.34 19.94 -21.86
N ALA A 52 -18.16 20.48 -22.08
CA ALA A 52 -17.34 20.21 -23.25
C ALA A 52 -16.06 19.49 -22.81
N PHE A 53 -15.60 18.52 -23.58
CA PHE A 53 -14.44 17.71 -23.28
C PHE A 53 -13.33 18.01 -24.30
N GLU A 54 -12.13 18.22 -23.80
CA GLU A 54 -10.97 18.54 -24.62
C GLU A 54 -10.57 17.33 -25.48
N GLY A 55 -10.22 17.58 -26.74
CA GLY A 55 -9.83 16.53 -27.69
C GLY A 55 -10.98 15.70 -28.27
N VAL A 56 -12.23 15.94 -27.83
CA VAL A 56 -13.43 15.25 -28.34
C VAL A 56 -14.47 16.30 -28.67
N ARG A 57 -14.99 16.29 -29.92
CA ARG A 57 -16.05 17.24 -30.34
C ARG A 57 -17.43 16.82 -29.80
N VAL A 58 -17.50 16.60 -28.48
CA VAL A 58 -18.75 16.23 -27.81
C VAL A 58 -19.04 17.28 -26.75
N SER A 59 -20.22 17.82 -26.76
CA SER A 59 -20.79 18.57 -25.64
C SER A 59 -22.04 17.85 -25.14
N VAL A 60 -22.16 17.77 -23.80
CA VAL A 60 -23.24 17.04 -23.15
C VAL A 60 -23.90 17.95 -22.12
N GLU A 61 -25.23 18.01 -22.11
CA GLU A 61 -26.01 18.69 -21.09
C GLU A 61 -26.37 17.71 -19.95
N ALA A 62 -26.04 18.07 -18.72
CA ALA A 62 -26.36 17.26 -17.55
C ALA A 62 -27.88 17.18 -17.33
N ARG A 63 -28.44 15.98 -17.34
CA ARG A 63 -29.89 15.73 -17.18
C ARG A 63 -30.36 15.80 -15.73
N GLU A 64 -29.47 15.66 -14.81
CA GLU A 64 -29.67 15.63 -13.37
C GLU A 64 -28.42 16.13 -12.63
N PRO A 65 -28.48 16.47 -11.33
CA PRO A 65 -27.29 16.83 -10.57
C PRO A 65 -26.31 15.65 -10.47
N ILE A 66 -25.01 15.92 -10.70
CA ILE A 66 -23.94 14.92 -10.61
C ILE A 66 -22.98 15.33 -9.49
N GLY A 67 -22.82 14.47 -8.49
CA GLY A 67 -21.90 14.72 -7.37
C GLY A 67 -20.42 14.62 -7.75
N LEU A 68 -19.54 15.23 -6.96
CA LEU A 68 -18.09 15.08 -7.05
C LEU A 68 -17.71 13.59 -7.13
N GLY A 69 -16.83 13.21 -8.04
CA GLY A 69 -16.36 11.84 -8.25
C GLY A 69 -17.36 10.92 -8.98
N HIS A 70 -18.60 11.36 -9.19
CA HIS A 70 -19.59 10.58 -9.94
C HIS A 70 -19.40 10.69 -11.45
N LYS A 71 -20.00 9.74 -12.18
CA LYS A 71 -19.85 9.60 -13.63
C LYS A 71 -21.06 10.17 -14.37
N ILE A 72 -20.80 10.89 -15.45
CA ILE A 72 -21.79 11.36 -16.42
C ILE A 72 -21.56 10.67 -17.77
N ALA A 73 -22.61 10.16 -18.39
CA ALA A 73 -22.53 9.57 -19.72
C ALA A 73 -22.22 10.65 -20.76
N VAL A 74 -21.19 10.44 -21.60
CA VAL A 74 -20.80 11.38 -22.67
C VAL A 74 -21.47 11.08 -24.00
N ARG A 75 -22.16 9.94 -24.14
CA ARG A 75 -22.97 9.51 -25.28
C ARG A 75 -24.14 8.67 -24.79
N ASP A 76 -25.06 8.37 -25.69
CA ASP A 76 -26.08 7.37 -25.43
C ASP A 76 -25.45 5.97 -25.35
N ILE A 77 -25.86 5.17 -24.35
CA ILE A 77 -25.38 3.81 -24.12
C ILE A 77 -26.61 2.89 -24.13
N ALA A 78 -26.61 1.89 -24.98
CA ALA A 78 -27.71 0.94 -25.06
C ALA A 78 -27.69 -0.06 -23.88
N GLU A 79 -28.84 -0.64 -23.54
CA GLU A 79 -28.92 -1.72 -22.56
C GLU A 79 -28.06 -2.91 -23.00
N GLY A 80 -27.28 -3.48 -22.06
CA GLY A 80 -26.33 -4.56 -22.30
C GLY A 80 -24.99 -4.12 -22.90
N GLU A 81 -24.84 -2.84 -23.31
CA GLU A 81 -23.59 -2.33 -23.88
C GLU A 81 -22.52 -2.19 -22.79
N PRO A 82 -21.23 -2.54 -23.08
CA PRO A 82 -20.14 -2.27 -22.15
C PRO A 82 -19.91 -0.76 -21.97
N VAL A 83 -19.69 -0.35 -20.73
CA VAL A 83 -19.37 1.03 -20.36
C VAL A 83 -17.88 1.14 -20.08
N ARG A 84 -17.21 2.10 -20.71
CA ARG A 84 -15.76 2.30 -20.61
C ARG A 84 -15.41 3.51 -19.76
N LYS A 85 -14.38 3.31 -18.91
CA LYS A 85 -13.62 4.33 -18.20
C LYS A 85 -12.15 3.87 -18.15
N TYR A 86 -11.20 4.76 -18.20
CA TYR A 86 -9.76 4.44 -18.32
C TYR A 86 -9.38 3.71 -19.62
N GLY A 87 -10.22 3.75 -20.63
CA GLY A 87 -10.08 2.94 -21.85
C GLY A 87 -10.43 1.46 -21.68
N GLN A 88 -11.02 1.08 -20.55
CA GLN A 88 -11.35 -0.30 -20.16
C GLN A 88 -12.83 -0.41 -19.77
N THR A 89 -13.39 -1.62 -19.89
CA THR A 89 -14.76 -1.91 -19.46
C THR A 89 -14.87 -1.87 -17.95
N ILE A 90 -15.75 -1.02 -17.42
CA ILE A 90 -16.05 -0.89 -15.98
C ILE A 90 -17.35 -1.61 -15.58
N GLY A 91 -18.08 -2.16 -16.52
CA GLY A 91 -19.35 -2.85 -16.36
C GLY A 91 -20.21 -2.73 -17.59
N PHE A 92 -21.47 -3.15 -17.46
CA PHE A 92 -22.45 -3.18 -18.55
C PHE A 92 -23.70 -2.40 -18.17
N ALA A 93 -24.26 -1.67 -19.11
CA ALA A 93 -25.48 -0.92 -18.87
C ALA A 93 -26.65 -1.87 -18.57
N SER A 94 -27.28 -1.76 -17.40
CA SER A 94 -28.44 -2.59 -17.02
C SER A 94 -29.76 -2.10 -17.61
N ARG A 95 -29.74 -0.92 -18.24
CA ARG A 95 -30.79 -0.27 -19.02
C ARG A 95 -30.18 0.79 -19.91
N ALA A 96 -30.90 1.28 -20.89
CA ALA A 96 -30.43 2.39 -21.73
C ALA A 96 -30.10 3.63 -20.88
N VAL A 97 -28.93 4.25 -21.13
CA VAL A 97 -28.42 5.42 -20.42
C VAL A 97 -28.23 6.54 -21.45
N PRO A 98 -29.07 7.58 -21.43
CA PRO A 98 -28.91 8.69 -22.36
C PRO A 98 -27.69 9.57 -22.02
N ALA A 99 -27.11 10.21 -23.02
CA ALA A 99 -26.05 11.20 -22.83
C ALA A 99 -26.48 12.26 -21.80
N GLY A 100 -25.58 12.64 -20.89
CA GLY A 100 -25.86 13.57 -19.80
C GLY A 100 -26.49 12.97 -18.53
N ALA A 101 -26.82 11.69 -18.53
CA ALA A 101 -27.34 11.02 -17.35
C ALA A 101 -26.23 10.59 -16.38
N LEU A 102 -26.56 10.51 -15.09
CA LEU A 102 -25.71 9.89 -14.06
C LEU A 102 -25.52 8.40 -14.35
N VAL A 103 -24.28 7.92 -14.37
CA VAL A 103 -23.96 6.49 -14.46
C VAL A 103 -23.56 5.99 -13.07
N HIS A 104 -24.41 5.11 -12.51
CA HIS A 104 -24.20 4.57 -11.17
C HIS A 104 -24.83 3.17 -11.05
N THR A 105 -24.83 2.58 -9.86
CA THR A 105 -25.33 1.21 -9.59
C THR A 105 -26.78 0.96 -10.00
N HIS A 106 -27.61 1.99 -10.23
CA HIS A 106 -28.99 1.86 -10.70
C HIS A 106 -29.09 1.59 -12.21
N ASN A 107 -28.03 1.80 -12.99
CA ASN A 107 -27.99 1.59 -14.43
C ASN A 107 -26.67 0.99 -14.95
N LEU A 108 -25.77 0.55 -14.05
CA LEU A 108 -24.53 -0.14 -14.38
C LEU A 108 -24.40 -1.39 -13.49
N ARG A 109 -24.06 -2.54 -14.07
CA ARG A 109 -23.84 -3.80 -13.38
C ARG A 109 -22.48 -4.42 -13.76
N ALA A 110 -21.96 -5.30 -12.90
CA ALA A 110 -20.81 -6.12 -13.19
C ALA A 110 -21.30 -7.46 -13.78
N ASP A 111 -21.02 -7.71 -15.04
CA ASP A 111 -21.22 -9.02 -15.68
C ASP A 111 -19.85 -9.64 -15.98
N LEU A 112 -19.76 -10.95 -15.97
CA LEU A 112 -18.55 -11.66 -16.38
C LEU A 112 -18.29 -11.41 -17.87
N PHE A 113 -17.06 -11.13 -18.22
CA PHE A 113 -16.61 -11.03 -19.60
C PHE A 113 -15.24 -11.69 -19.78
N GLU A 114 -14.95 -12.15 -20.98
CA GLU A 114 -13.66 -12.74 -21.30
C GLU A 114 -12.54 -11.72 -21.17
N ARG A 115 -11.47 -12.11 -20.49
CA ARG A 115 -10.24 -11.34 -20.27
C ARG A 115 -9.09 -12.05 -20.95
N ASP A 116 -8.26 -11.29 -21.65
CA ASP A 116 -7.07 -11.84 -22.28
C ASP A 116 -5.94 -11.98 -21.25
N HIS A 117 -5.64 -13.22 -20.90
CA HIS A 117 -4.57 -13.60 -19.96
C HIS A 117 -3.23 -13.76 -20.68
N ALA A 118 -2.70 -12.67 -21.22
CA ALA A 118 -1.35 -12.68 -21.81
C ALA A 118 -0.30 -12.37 -20.74
N TYR A 119 0.85 -13.06 -20.80
CA TYR A 119 1.93 -12.90 -19.83
C TYR A 119 3.19 -12.39 -20.49
N ALA A 120 3.80 -11.34 -19.90
CA ALA A 120 5.07 -10.75 -20.37
C ALA A 120 5.07 -10.38 -21.88
N THR A 121 3.95 -9.86 -22.38
CA THR A 121 3.79 -9.50 -23.80
C THR A 121 3.90 -8.01 -24.07
N ALA A 122 3.79 -7.16 -23.04
CA ALA A 122 3.95 -5.72 -23.17
C ALA A 122 5.41 -5.32 -22.99
N ASN A 123 5.89 -4.40 -23.83
CA ASN A 123 7.13 -3.67 -23.53
C ASN A 123 6.83 -2.72 -22.37
N ALA A 124 7.08 -3.17 -21.14
CA ALA A 124 6.92 -2.33 -19.98
C ALA A 124 7.92 -1.17 -20.03
N TRP A 125 7.42 0.02 -19.77
CA TRP A 125 8.27 1.19 -19.69
C TRP A 125 9.06 1.13 -18.39
N VAL A 126 10.39 1.28 -18.49
CA VAL A 126 11.25 1.43 -17.31
C VAL A 126 11.48 2.92 -17.14
N PRO A 127 11.11 3.50 -16.00
CA PRO A 127 11.32 4.91 -15.77
C PRO A 127 12.80 5.26 -15.88
N PRO A 128 13.15 6.42 -16.43
CA PRO A 128 14.55 6.86 -16.49
C PRO A 128 15.08 7.08 -15.09
N VAL A 129 16.35 6.70 -14.87
CA VAL A 129 17.03 6.91 -13.59
C VAL A 129 17.05 8.41 -13.26
N VAL A 130 16.49 8.76 -12.14
CA VAL A 130 16.42 10.13 -11.61
C VAL A 130 17.63 10.34 -10.73
N GLY A 131 18.81 10.53 -11.17
CA GLY A 131 19.99 10.86 -10.36
C GLY A 131 20.05 10.23 -8.94
N PRO A 132 21.13 10.27 -8.22
CA PRO A 132 21.20 9.71 -6.88
C PRO A 132 20.27 10.48 -5.93
N ARG A 133 19.29 9.77 -5.36
CA ARG A 133 18.39 10.27 -4.31
C ARG A 133 18.69 9.52 -3.04
N THR A 134 18.73 10.23 -1.93
CA THR A 134 19.11 9.69 -0.62
C THR A 134 18.10 10.07 0.46
N PHE A 135 18.15 9.35 1.57
CA PHE A 135 17.42 9.65 2.80
C PHE A 135 18.29 9.32 4.03
N GLN A 136 17.90 9.81 5.20
CA GLN A 136 18.59 9.54 6.46
C GLN A 136 17.97 8.32 7.15
N GLY A 137 18.63 7.16 7.09
CA GLY A 137 18.12 5.89 7.59
C GLY A 137 19.05 5.17 8.56
N PHE A 138 18.54 4.15 9.23
CA PHE A 138 19.27 3.30 10.16
C PHE A 138 19.80 2.06 9.43
N SER A 139 21.11 2.03 9.14
CA SER A 139 21.74 0.87 8.50
C SER A 139 21.76 -0.34 9.43
N ARG A 140 21.29 -1.49 8.96
CA ARG A 140 21.30 -2.75 9.71
C ARG A 140 22.42 -3.66 9.23
N PRO A 141 22.92 -4.60 10.09
CA PRO A 141 24.04 -5.48 9.75
C PRO A 141 23.81 -6.38 8.53
N ASP A 142 22.56 -6.71 8.24
CA ASP A 142 22.15 -7.50 7.07
C ASP A 142 22.03 -6.67 5.77
N GLY A 143 22.40 -5.39 5.82
CA GLY A 143 22.39 -4.48 4.68
C GLY A 143 21.01 -3.84 4.37
N ARG A 144 19.96 -4.15 5.15
CA ARG A 144 18.68 -3.43 5.11
C ARG A 144 18.79 -2.10 5.81
N VAL A 145 17.82 -1.22 5.58
CA VAL A 145 17.80 0.12 6.17
C VAL A 145 16.43 0.41 6.79
N GLY A 146 16.43 0.77 8.07
CA GLY A 146 15.23 1.23 8.77
C GLY A 146 14.99 2.72 8.53
N THR A 147 13.72 3.09 8.41
CA THR A 147 13.25 4.48 8.41
C THR A 147 12.83 4.93 9.83
N ARG A 148 12.73 3.96 10.74
CA ARG A 148 12.47 4.11 12.17
C ARG A 148 13.35 3.17 12.97
N ASN A 149 13.35 3.34 14.31
CA ASN A 149 14.21 2.60 15.23
C ASN A 149 13.44 2.25 16.51
N TYR A 150 12.50 1.31 16.40
CA TYR A 150 11.63 0.89 17.49
C TYR A 150 12.19 -0.30 18.29
N ILE A 151 11.68 -0.47 19.52
CA ILE A 151 11.78 -1.73 20.28
C ILE A 151 10.37 -2.35 20.30
N ALA A 152 10.25 -3.63 19.92
CA ALA A 152 8.97 -4.33 19.86
C ALA A 152 8.76 -5.27 21.06
N VAL A 153 7.51 -5.35 21.54
CA VAL A 153 7.03 -6.34 22.51
C VAL A 153 6.07 -7.26 21.78
N ILE A 154 6.50 -8.47 21.45
CA ILE A 154 5.79 -9.39 20.56
C ILE A 154 5.01 -10.41 21.37
N SER A 155 3.67 -10.39 21.25
CA SER A 155 2.78 -11.41 21.80
C SER A 155 2.75 -12.64 20.89
N THR A 156 2.96 -13.84 21.44
CA THR A 156 2.86 -15.09 20.67
C THR A 156 1.45 -15.65 20.60
N VAL A 157 0.58 -15.21 21.51
CA VAL A 157 -0.78 -15.73 21.68
C VAL A 157 -1.69 -14.65 22.25
N ASN A 158 -2.99 -14.69 21.90
CA ASN A 158 -3.96 -13.72 22.42
C ASN A 158 -3.91 -13.56 23.95
N CYS A 159 -3.62 -14.64 24.70
CA CYS A 159 -3.55 -14.62 26.16
C CYS A 159 -2.43 -13.71 26.71
N SER A 160 -1.38 -13.44 25.94
CA SER A 160 -0.29 -12.52 26.32
C SER A 160 -0.49 -11.09 25.80
N ALA A 161 -1.52 -10.83 24.98
CA ALA A 161 -1.75 -9.55 24.33
C ALA A 161 -1.84 -8.36 25.29
N SER A 162 -2.70 -8.46 26.32
CA SER A 162 -2.85 -7.40 27.33
C SER A 162 -1.55 -7.17 28.12
N THR A 163 -0.82 -8.23 28.44
CA THR A 163 0.48 -8.12 29.14
C THR A 163 1.50 -7.39 28.27
N SER A 164 1.56 -7.72 26.98
CA SER A 164 2.45 -7.04 26.02
C SER A 164 2.15 -5.55 25.90
N ARG A 165 0.86 -5.15 25.88
CA ARG A 165 0.45 -3.74 25.91
C ARG A 165 0.87 -3.05 27.20
N LEU A 166 0.61 -3.65 28.36
CA LEU A 166 1.02 -3.11 29.66
C LEU A 166 2.54 -2.89 29.76
N ILE A 167 3.35 -3.71 29.07
CA ILE A 167 4.78 -3.51 28.98
C ILE A 167 5.10 -2.28 28.13
N ALA A 168 4.53 -2.16 26.94
CA ALA A 168 4.77 -1.03 26.04
C ALA A 168 4.29 0.30 26.65
N ASP A 169 3.13 0.32 27.33
CA ASP A 169 2.56 1.49 27.98
C ASP A 169 3.48 2.08 29.06
N ARG A 170 4.31 1.24 29.72
CA ARG A 170 5.34 1.72 30.67
C ARG A 170 6.31 2.73 30.05
N PHE A 171 6.52 2.64 28.75
CA PHE A 171 7.46 3.49 27.99
C PHE A 171 6.77 4.60 27.22
N ARG A 172 5.44 4.58 27.13
CA ARG A 172 4.65 5.60 26.42
C ARG A 172 4.58 6.90 27.21
N ASP A 173 4.36 6.80 28.52
CA ASP A 173 4.11 7.92 29.41
C ASP A 173 5.37 8.43 30.12
N ASP A 174 6.52 7.75 29.95
CA ASP A 174 7.79 8.11 30.58
C ASP A 174 8.73 8.76 29.56
N ASP A 175 8.81 10.09 29.57
CA ASP A 175 9.74 10.83 28.72
C ASP A 175 11.20 10.82 29.22
N ALA A 176 11.46 10.30 30.43
CA ALA A 176 12.82 10.33 30.99
C ALA A 176 13.79 9.49 30.14
N TRP A 177 13.39 8.28 29.75
CA TRP A 177 14.24 7.42 28.92
C TRP A 177 14.52 7.99 27.53
N ARG A 178 13.59 8.80 26.96
CA ARG A 178 13.75 9.41 25.62
C ARG A 178 14.93 10.40 25.60
N ARG A 179 15.21 11.07 26.71
CA ARG A 179 16.36 11.98 26.83
C ARG A 179 17.68 11.22 26.84
N ASP A 180 17.70 10.03 27.48
CA ASP A 180 18.90 9.19 27.57
C ASP A 180 19.12 8.37 26.27
N TYR A 181 18.05 8.06 25.53
CA TYR A 181 18.05 7.23 24.32
C TYR A 181 17.34 7.91 23.14
N PRO A 182 17.84 9.07 22.65
CA PRO A 182 17.15 9.90 21.66
C PRO A 182 17.04 9.28 20.26
N ASN A 183 17.79 8.21 19.96
CA ASN A 183 17.73 7.53 18.67
C ASN A 183 16.66 6.42 18.63
N ILE A 184 15.89 6.21 19.70
CA ILE A 184 14.80 5.22 19.76
C ILE A 184 13.47 5.95 19.52
N ASP A 185 12.74 5.58 18.46
CA ASP A 185 11.46 6.20 18.11
C ASP A 185 10.33 5.80 19.07
N GLY A 186 10.44 4.64 19.73
CA GLY A 186 9.47 4.20 20.75
C GLY A 186 9.57 2.73 21.11
N VAL A 187 8.73 2.34 22.08
CA VAL A 187 8.45 0.95 22.42
C VAL A 187 6.98 0.69 22.10
N PHE A 188 6.66 -0.37 21.36
CA PHE A 188 5.30 -0.69 20.96
C PHE A 188 5.00 -2.18 21.10
N ALA A 189 3.72 -2.53 21.23
CA ALA A 189 3.27 -3.91 21.35
C ALA A 189 2.69 -4.43 20.03
N ILE A 190 3.07 -5.66 19.67
CA ILE A 190 2.45 -6.44 18.60
C ILE A 190 1.51 -7.44 19.24
N THR A 191 0.20 -7.29 19.05
CA THR A 191 -0.83 -8.12 19.67
C THR A 191 -1.84 -8.59 18.64
N HIS A 192 -2.29 -9.84 18.76
CA HIS A 192 -3.24 -10.46 17.85
C HIS A 192 -4.26 -11.35 18.58
N LYS A 193 -5.25 -11.86 17.85
CA LYS A 193 -6.30 -12.74 18.39
C LYS A 193 -6.03 -14.22 18.19
N GLY A 194 -5.02 -14.59 17.41
CA GLY A 194 -4.63 -15.97 17.13
C GLY A 194 -3.84 -16.60 18.28
N GLY A 195 -3.41 -17.83 18.08
CA GLY A 195 -2.56 -18.58 18.99
C GLY A 195 -2.91 -20.06 19.05
N CYS A 196 -2.98 -20.64 20.26
CA CYS A 196 -3.14 -22.08 20.49
C CYS A 196 -4.41 -22.74 19.91
N GLY A 197 -5.39 -21.94 19.47
CA GLY A 197 -6.58 -22.42 18.73
C GLY A 197 -6.33 -22.68 17.25
N LEU A 198 -5.15 -22.38 16.72
CA LEU A 198 -4.77 -22.69 15.34
C LEU A 198 -4.21 -24.11 15.26
N PRO A 199 -4.56 -24.89 14.19
CA PRO A 199 -3.93 -26.19 13.97
C PRO A 199 -2.41 -26.05 13.91
N PHE A 200 -1.68 -26.77 14.80
CA PHE A 200 -0.23 -26.72 14.86
C PHE A 200 0.38 -27.12 13.50
N GLU A 201 1.34 -26.35 13.02
CA GLU A 201 1.93 -26.45 11.67
C GLU A 201 0.91 -26.37 10.51
N GLY A 202 -0.33 -25.98 10.78
CA GLY A 202 -1.31 -25.67 9.76
C GLY A 202 -0.97 -24.40 8.98
N HIS A 203 -1.77 -24.10 7.95
CA HIS A 203 -1.54 -22.92 7.11
C HIS A 203 -1.52 -21.61 7.93
N ASP A 204 -2.55 -21.40 8.75
CA ASP A 204 -2.68 -20.17 9.54
C ASP A 204 -1.62 -20.04 10.63
N PHE A 205 -1.19 -21.18 11.21
CA PHE A 205 -0.09 -21.22 12.15
C PHE A 205 1.19 -20.71 11.49
N ARG A 206 1.56 -21.27 10.32
CA ARG A 206 2.75 -20.84 9.57
C ARG A 206 2.65 -19.40 9.08
N THR A 207 1.44 -18.95 8.71
CA THR A 207 1.19 -17.55 8.32
C THR A 207 1.41 -16.62 9.49
N LEU A 208 0.88 -16.92 10.67
CA LEU A 208 1.09 -16.14 11.89
C LEU A 208 2.56 -16.08 12.28
N GLU A 209 3.27 -17.23 12.25
CA GLU A 209 4.72 -17.26 12.52
C GLU A 209 5.50 -16.38 11.54
N ARG A 210 5.19 -16.46 10.25
CA ARG A 210 5.84 -15.64 9.22
C ARG A 210 5.61 -14.15 9.47
N VAL A 211 4.38 -13.75 9.83
CA VAL A 211 4.04 -12.36 10.18
C VAL A 211 4.83 -11.89 11.40
N LEU A 212 4.79 -12.65 12.51
CA LEU A 212 5.49 -12.29 13.75
C LEU A 212 7.01 -12.20 13.53
N ALA A 213 7.57 -13.14 12.76
CA ALA A 213 8.98 -13.13 12.39
C ALA A 213 9.33 -11.95 11.46
N GLY A 214 8.43 -11.61 10.52
CA GLY A 214 8.58 -10.45 9.67
C GLY A 214 8.68 -9.15 10.46
N PHE A 215 7.83 -8.98 11.46
CA PHE A 215 7.88 -7.82 12.37
C PHE A 215 9.11 -7.86 13.30
N ALA A 216 9.47 -9.02 13.86
CA ALA A 216 10.66 -9.16 14.68
C ALA A 216 11.95 -8.78 13.93
N ASN A 217 12.03 -9.20 12.66
CA ASN A 217 13.17 -8.93 11.77
C ASN A 217 12.99 -7.66 10.94
N HIS A 218 11.96 -6.84 11.19
CA HIS A 218 11.70 -5.66 10.40
C HIS A 218 12.84 -4.62 10.51
N PRO A 219 13.31 -3.97 9.43
CA PRO A 219 14.41 -3.01 9.51
C PRO A 219 14.12 -1.80 10.41
N ASN A 220 12.86 -1.48 10.67
CA ASN A 220 12.44 -0.43 11.61
C ASN A 220 12.43 -0.89 13.08
N VAL A 221 12.73 -2.17 13.36
CA VAL A 221 12.83 -2.74 14.71
C VAL A 221 14.29 -2.98 15.04
N ALA A 222 14.81 -2.27 16.02
CA ALA A 222 16.19 -2.40 16.49
C ALA A 222 16.38 -3.59 17.44
N ALA A 223 15.34 -3.87 18.24
CA ALA A 223 15.34 -4.94 19.22
C ALA A 223 13.91 -5.34 19.57
N TYR A 224 13.74 -6.51 20.17
CA TYR A 224 12.44 -6.99 20.63
C TYR A 224 12.54 -7.96 21.81
N VAL A 225 11.43 -8.09 22.53
CA VAL A 225 11.18 -9.14 23.51
C VAL A 225 9.94 -9.92 23.12
N ILE A 226 9.89 -11.22 23.42
CA ILE A 226 8.76 -12.10 23.11
C ILE A 226 8.03 -12.43 24.42
N VAL A 227 6.70 -12.34 24.41
CA VAL A 227 5.84 -12.60 25.56
C VAL A 227 4.82 -13.67 25.21
N GLY A 228 4.91 -14.81 25.89
CA GLY A 228 3.97 -15.92 25.82
C GLY A 228 3.14 -16.08 27.09
N LEU A 229 2.13 -16.93 27.06
CA LEU A 229 1.41 -17.35 28.26
C LEU A 229 2.19 -18.47 28.99
N GLY A 230 2.64 -19.50 28.23
CA GLY A 230 3.35 -20.66 28.72
C GLY A 230 2.64 -21.98 28.47
N CYS A 231 1.30 -22.04 28.44
CA CYS A 231 0.55 -23.27 28.14
C CYS A 231 0.51 -23.62 26.65
N GLU A 232 0.84 -22.69 25.76
CA GLU A 232 1.07 -22.94 24.34
C GLU A 232 2.35 -23.78 24.10
N GLY A 233 2.97 -24.23 25.18
CA GLY A 233 4.14 -25.14 25.16
C GLY A 233 5.35 -24.50 24.50
N THR A 234 5.81 -25.08 23.39
CA THR A 234 7.02 -24.66 22.69
C THR A 234 6.76 -23.52 21.69
N TYR A 235 5.56 -22.91 21.63
CA TYR A 235 5.20 -21.96 20.59
C TYR A 235 6.20 -20.80 20.45
N ALA A 236 6.56 -20.14 21.55
CA ALA A 236 7.53 -19.07 21.54
C ALA A 236 8.94 -19.55 21.18
N SER A 237 9.34 -20.73 21.68
CA SER A 237 10.62 -21.37 21.32
C SER A 237 10.61 -21.84 19.87
N HIS A 238 9.51 -22.43 19.42
CA HIS A 238 9.32 -22.85 18.02
C HIS A 238 9.41 -21.65 17.06
N LEU A 239 8.75 -20.53 17.37
CA LEU A 239 8.85 -19.30 16.59
C LEU A 239 10.32 -18.84 16.47
N VAL A 240 11.07 -18.85 17.59
CA VAL A 240 12.49 -18.45 17.57
C VAL A 240 13.32 -19.42 16.72
N GLU A 241 13.12 -20.72 16.88
CA GLU A 241 13.90 -21.77 16.20
C GLU A 241 13.52 -21.89 14.71
N SER A 242 12.21 -22.01 14.40
CA SER A 242 11.72 -22.20 13.03
C SER A 242 11.99 -21.01 12.13
N GLN A 243 11.94 -19.80 12.68
CA GLN A 243 12.15 -18.56 11.95
C GLN A 243 13.57 -18.00 12.11
N GLY A 244 14.45 -18.69 12.85
CA GLY A 244 15.82 -18.27 13.05
C GLY A 244 15.95 -16.88 13.70
N LEU A 245 15.07 -16.56 14.64
CA LEU A 245 15.01 -15.23 15.24
C LEU A 245 16.23 -14.97 16.15
N VAL A 246 16.86 -13.82 15.95
CA VAL A 246 18.00 -13.37 16.75
C VAL A 246 17.86 -11.88 17.06
N THR A 247 18.25 -11.47 18.26
CA THR A 247 18.46 -10.05 18.57
C THR A 247 19.86 -9.66 18.09
N ILE A 248 19.95 -8.76 17.13
CA ILE A 248 21.23 -8.31 16.56
C ILE A 248 21.78 -7.18 17.43
N GLY A 249 22.92 -7.44 18.09
CA GLY A 249 23.66 -6.41 18.83
C GLY A 249 24.48 -5.51 17.90
N ALA A 250 24.74 -4.26 18.33
CA ALA A 250 25.73 -3.41 17.68
C ALA A 250 27.12 -4.07 17.76
N ALA A 251 27.96 -3.85 16.75
CA ALA A 251 29.35 -4.30 16.78
C ALA A 251 30.03 -3.77 18.04
N ARG A 252 30.68 -4.64 18.81
CA ARG A 252 31.50 -4.20 19.95
C ARG A 252 32.62 -3.29 19.45
N ALA A 253 32.88 -2.23 20.23
CA ALA A 253 33.98 -1.29 19.98
C ALA A 253 35.40 -1.91 20.09
N ASP A 254 35.50 -3.23 20.29
CA ASP A 254 36.72 -3.95 20.64
C ASP A 254 37.49 -4.45 19.40
N GLY A 255 37.73 -3.56 18.41
CA GLY A 255 38.75 -3.78 17.38
C GLY A 255 38.23 -4.30 16.02
N PRO A 256 39.02 -4.15 14.96
CA PRO A 256 38.68 -4.59 13.61
C PRO A 256 38.59 -6.11 13.52
N GLY A 257 37.40 -6.66 13.40
CA GLY A 257 37.14 -8.11 13.24
C GLY A 257 36.01 -8.69 14.07
N SER A 258 35.48 -7.98 15.07
CA SER A 258 34.30 -8.42 15.83
C SER A 258 33.02 -8.06 15.06
N GLY A 259 32.45 -9.04 14.35
CA GLY A 259 31.12 -8.93 13.73
C GLY A 259 30.02 -8.65 14.78
N PRO A 260 28.81 -8.28 14.34
CA PRO A 260 27.68 -8.07 15.25
C PRO A 260 27.42 -9.32 16.08
N THR A 261 27.31 -9.17 17.41
CA THR A 261 26.95 -10.28 18.30
C THR A 261 25.44 -10.53 18.17
N SER A 262 25.05 -11.70 17.65
CA SER A 262 23.67 -12.16 17.73
C SER A 262 23.44 -12.89 19.07
N THR A 263 22.31 -12.60 19.71
CA THR A 263 21.88 -13.29 20.92
C THR A 263 20.49 -13.87 20.74
N THR A 264 20.19 -14.97 21.45
CA THR A 264 18.82 -15.49 21.49
C THR A 264 17.87 -14.43 22.06
N PRO A 265 16.72 -14.17 21.47
CA PRO A 265 15.76 -13.21 21.98
C PRO A 265 15.28 -13.58 23.39
N ARG A 266 15.00 -12.57 24.21
CA ARG A 266 14.40 -12.80 25.52
C ARG A 266 12.94 -13.23 25.36
N VAL A 267 12.63 -14.45 25.77
CA VAL A 267 11.26 -14.99 25.87
C VAL A 267 10.84 -14.96 27.34
N LEU A 268 9.65 -14.42 27.60
CA LEU A 268 9.03 -14.36 28.93
C LEU A 268 7.65 -15.02 28.88
N ASN A 269 7.46 -16.06 29.68
CA ASN A 269 6.18 -16.75 29.80
C ASN A 269 5.45 -16.33 31.08
N ILE A 270 4.25 -15.82 30.98
CA ILE A 270 3.47 -15.27 32.11
C ILE A 270 3.33 -16.28 33.25
N GLN A 271 3.09 -17.54 32.92
CA GLN A 271 2.96 -18.63 33.93
C GLN A 271 4.29 -18.89 34.66
N GLN A 272 5.41 -18.84 33.93
CA GLN A 272 6.74 -19.10 34.53
C GLN A 272 7.24 -17.91 35.36
N GLU A 273 6.91 -16.67 34.93
CA GLU A 273 7.26 -15.45 35.66
C GLU A 273 6.38 -15.26 36.93
N GLY A 274 5.30 -16.03 37.08
CA GLY A 274 4.40 -15.96 38.23
C GLY A 274 3.32 -14.89 38.13
N GLY A 275 2.82 -14.62 36.91
CA GLY A 275 1.68 -13.76 36.63
C GLY A 275 2.03 -12.43 35.95
N ILE A 276 0.99 -11.69 35.58
CA ILE A 276 1.08 -10.48 34.76
C ILE A 276 2.05 -9.45 35.35
N THR A 277 1.87 -9.06 36.63
CA THR A 277 2.67 -8.00 37.25
C THR A 277 4.17 -8.30 37.19
N ARG A 278 4.55 -9.53 37.53
CA ARG A 278 5.98 -9.95 37.50
C ARG A 278 6.53 -10.00 36.08
N THR A 279 5.72 -10.46 35.13
CA THR A 279 6.10 -10.48 33.71
C THR A 279 6.33 -9.06 33.17
N VAL A 280 5.42 -8.11 33.49
CA VAL A 280 5.56 -6.69 33.09
C VAL A 280 6.86 -6.10 33.66
N GLU A 281 7.16 -6.35 34.92
CA GLU A 281 8.40 -5.88 35.55
C GLU A 281 9.66 -6.52 34.92
N ALA A 282 9.62 -7.82 34.68
CA ALA A 282 10.76 -8.55 34.08
C ALA A 282 10.99 -8.08 32.62
N ALA A 283 9.92 -7.92 31.85
CA ALA A 283 9.99 -7.46 30.46
C ALA A 283 10.44 -6.00 30.38
N ALA A 284 9.94 -5.12 31.26
CA ALA A 284 10.40 -3.72 31.30
C ALA A 284 11.91 -3.64 31.58
N ARG A 285 12.42 -4.43 32.51
CA ARG A 285 13.88 -4.54 32.74
C ARG A 285 14.61 -5.04 31.49
N ALA A 286 14.06 -6.04 30.78
CA ALA A 286 14.66 -6.56 29.56
C ALA A 286 14.69 -5.49 28.44
N VAL A 287 13.61 -4.74 28.26
CA VAL A 287 13.55 -3.61 27.30
C VAL A 287 14.61 -2.54 27.66
N HIS A 288 14.72 -2.15 28.93
CA HIS A 288 15.76 -1.20 29.36
C HIS A 288 17.19 -1.71 29.07
N GLN A 289 17.44 -3.03 29.20
CA GLN A 289 18.73 -3.62 28.86
C GLN A 289 19.04 -3.57 27.36
N LEU A 290 18.01 -3.52 26.49
CA LEU A 290 18.16 -3.41 25.03
C LEU A 290 18.36 -1.95 24.56
N MET A 291 17.91 -0.96 25.34
CA MET A 291 17.95 0.46 24.94
C MET A 291 19.35 0.98 24.59
N PRO A 292 20.43 0.71 25.35
CA PRO A 292 21.76 1.19 24.98
C PRO A 292 22.22 0.71 23.60
N MET A 293 21.92 -0.55 23.27
CA MET A 293 22.22 -1.13 21.96
C MET A 293 21.32 -0.52 20.87
N ALA A 294 20.01 -0.44 21.09
CA ALA A 294 19.09 0.16 20.14
C ALA A 294 19.42 1.64 19.87
N ASN A 295 19.82 2.40 20.90
CA ASN A 295 20.23 3.79 20.78
C ASN A 295 21.58 4.00 20.07
N SER A 296 22.42 2.97 20.00
CA SER A 296 23.70 3.05 19.27
C SER A 296 23.54 3.15 17.75
N TRP A 297 22.39 2.75 17.22
CA TRP A 297 22.04 2.98 15.83
C TRP A 297 21.70 4.45 15.60
N THR A 298 22.37 5.08 14.64
CA THR A 298 22.15 6.48 14.25
C THR A 298 21.72 6.56 12.79
N ARG A 299 21.03 7.62 12.43
CA ARG A 299 20.69 7.89 11.04
C ARG A 299 21.95 8.27 10.26
N THR A 300 22.09 7.67 9.08
CA THR A 300 23.16 7.96 8.12
C THR A 300 22.56 8.07 6.72
N GLU A 301 23.26 8.74 5.82
CA GLU A 301 22.82 8.86 4.45
C GLU A 301 22.74 7.48 3.77
N GLN A 302 21.58 7.18 3.20
CA GLN A 302 21.26 5.93 2.54
C GLN A 302 20.69 6.20 1.15
N PRO A 303 21.02 5.39 0.13
CA PRO A 303 20.43 5.54 -1.19
C PRO A 303 18.94 5.14 -1.18
N ALA A 304 18.12 5.83 -1.99
CA ALA A 304 16.69 5.53 -2.13
C ALA A 304 16.41 4.10 -2.62
N SER A 305 17.41 3.39 -3.16
CA SER A 305 17.33 1.96 -3.48
C SER A 305 17.10 1.05 -2.26
N LYS A 306 17.22 1.57 -1.05
CA LYS A 306 16.90 0.86 0.20
C LYS A 306 15.46 1.08 0.68
N LEU A 307 14.67 1.84 -0.07
CA LEU A 307 13.24 2.00 0.22
C LEU A 307 12.44 0.82 -0.30
N HIS A 308 11.61 0.27 0.56
CA HIS A 308 10.56 -0.68 0.25
C HIS A 308 9.23 -0.02 0.61
N VAL A 309 8.50 0.44 -0.40
CA VAL A 309 7.29 1.25 -0.21
C VAL A 309 6.05 0.44 -0.52
N ALA A 310 5.22 0.22 0.50
CA ALA A 310 3.91 -0.41 0.34
C ALA A 310 2.88 0.60 -0.19
N LEU A 311 2.05 0.14 -1.12
CA LEU A 311 1.04 0.92 -1.83
C LEU A 311 -0.36 0.37 -1.51
N GLU A 312 -1.18 1.16 -0.82
CA GLU A 312 -2.49 0.74 -0.31
C GLU A 312 -3.57 1.76 -0.65
N CYS A 313 -4.83 1.34 -0.68
CA CYS A 313 -5.97 2.26 -0.79
C CYS A 313 -7.19 1.80 0.00
N GLY A 314 -7.68 2.62 0.90
CA GLY A 314 -8.90 2.37 1.67
C GLY A 314 -9.84 3.57 1.66
N GLY A 315 -11.17 3.31 1.82
CA GLY A 315 -12.14 4.38 1.68
C GLY A 315 -12.14 5.03 0.30
N SER A 316 -11.91 4.27 -0.76
CA SER A 316 -11.80 4.76 -2.14
C SER A 316 -13.08 5.40 -2.66
N ASP A 317 -12.94 6.40 -3.54
CA ASP A 317 -14.01 7.15 -4.21
C ASP A 317 -13.81 7.16 -5.73
N GLY A 318 -14.70 7.84 -6.47
CA GLY A 318 -14.61 7.99 -7.92
C GLY A 318 -13.38 8.76 -8.41
N ASN A 319 -12.74 9.55 -7.54
CA ASN A 319 -11.53 10.32 -7.86
C ASN A 319 -10.25 9.52 -7.59
N SER A 320 -10.29 8.44 -6.80
CA SER A 320 -9.10 7.66 -6.43
C SER A 320 -8.23 7.28 -7.63
N GLY A 321 -8.85 6.77 -8.70
CA GLY A 321 -8.15 6.40 -9.94
C GLY A 321 -7.88 7.58 -10.90
N VAL A 322 -8.22 8.81 -10.50
CA VAL A 322 -8.03 10.04 -11.32
C VAL A 322 -6.90 10.90 -10.73
N THR A 323 -6.76 10.92 -9.41
CA THR A 323 -5.88 11.82 -8.67
C THR A 323 -4.81 11.08 -7.88
N ALA A 324 -5.15 10.59 -6.68
CA ALA A 324 -4.18 10.04 -5.73
C ALA A 324 -3.51 8.75 -6.23
N ASN A 325 -4.26 7.77 -6.74
CA ASN A 325 -3.66 6.50 -7.17
C ASN A 325 -2.69 6.68 -8.35
N PRO A 326 -3.01 7.44 -9.41
CA PRO A 326 -2.03 7.75 -10.45
C PRO A 326 -0.80 8.52 -9.93
N ALA A 327 -0.97 9.45 -8.98
CA ALA A 327 0.16 10.16 -8.37
C ALA A 327 1.05 9.21 -7.55
N VAL A 328 0.44 8.25 -6.82
CA VAL A 328 1.18 7.15 -6.17
C VAL A 328 1.91 6.32 -7.21
N GLY A 329 1.31 6.04 -8.36
CA GLY A 329 1.95 5.32 -9.46
C GLY A 329 3.21 6.03 -9.98
N VAL A 330 3.18 7.36 -10.11
CA VAL A 330 4.37 8.15 -10.47
C VAL A 330 5.44 8.04 -9.38
N ALA A 331 5.06 8.15 -8.10
CA ALA A 331 6.01 7.99 -7.00
C ALA A 331 6.60 6.57 -6.96
N ALA A 332 5.79 5.54 -7.21
CA ALA A 332 6.22 4.14 -7.31
C ALA A 332 7.27 3.96 -8.44
N ASP A 333 7.00 4.53 -9.61
CA ASP A 333 7.95 4.50 -10.73
C ASP A 333 9.28 5.21 -10.39
N LEU A 334 9.24 6.33 -9.64
CA LEU A 334 10.44 7.02 -9.18
C LEU A 334 11.24 6.21 -8.14
N ILE A 335 10.55 5.47 -7.26
CA ILE A 335 11.17 4.54 -6.30
C ILE A 335 11.86 3.41 -7.06
N VAL A 336 11.17 2.79 -8.03
CA VAL A 336 11.73 1.72 -8.87
C VAL A 336 12.92 2.24 -9.69
N ALA A 337 12.82 3.43 -10.29
CA ALA A 337 13.91 4.07 -11.03
C ALA A 337 15.13 4.37 -10.15
N SER A 338 14.93 4.58 -8.85
CA SER A 338 16.00 4.75 -7.87
C SER A 338 16.60 3.42 -7.38
N GLY A 339 16.13 2.28 -7.91
CA GLY A 339 16.57 0.92 -7.53
C GLY A 339 15.87 0.37 -6.29
N GLY A 340 14.83 1.05 -5.77
CA GLY A 340 14.00 0.59 -4.66
C GLY A 340 12.90 -0.37 -5.07
N THR A 341 12.05 -0.74 -4.11
CA THR A 341 10.91 -1.63 -4.30
C THR A 341 9.61 -0.91 -4.01
N ALA A 342 8.66 -0.98 -4.93
CA ALA A 342 7.26 -0.62 -4.70
C ALA A 342 6.45 -1.93 -4.61
N VAL A 343 5.68 -2.13 -3.55
CA VAL A 343 4.89 -3.35 -3.37
C VAL A 343 3.40 -3.02 -3.30
N LEU A 344 2.62 -3.66 -4.17
CA LEU A 344 1.16 -3.57 -4.22
C LEU A 344 0.57 -4.85 -3.63
N GLY A 345 -0.48 -4.73 -2.83
CA GLY A 345 -1.28 -5.84 -2.31
C GLY A 345 -2.70 -5.85 -2.87
N GLU A 346 -3.66 -6.31 -2.06
CA GLU A 346 -5.10 -6.26 -2.32
C GLU A 346 -5.53 -7.09 -3.56
N THR A 347 -5.27 -8.40 -3.54
CA THR A 347 -5.49 -9.27 -4.72
C THR A 347 -6.92 -9.21 -5.25
N THR A 348 -7.92 -9.13 -4.37
CA THR A 348 -9.33 -8.99 -4.78
C THR A 348 -9.65 -7.61 -5.37
N GLU A 349 -8.80 -6.59 -5.13
CA GLU A 349 -8.98 -5.23 -5.61
C GLU A 349 -8.28 -4.93 -6.93
N ILE A 350 -7.61 -5.91 -7.52
CA ILE A 350 -7.17 -5.86 -8.92
C ILE A 350 -7.98 -6.79 -9.83
N TYR A 351 -9.00 -7.46 -9.29
CA TYR A 351 -9.87 -8.38 -10.01
C TYR A 351 -10.53 -7.73 -11.23
N GLY A 352 -10.32 -8.32 -12.41
CA GLY A 352 -10.77 -7.77 -13.68
C GLY A 352 -9.81 -6.77 -14.34
N ALA A 353 -8.77 -6.34 -13.64
CA ALA A 353 -7.70 -5.47 -14.15
C ALA A 353 -6.32 -6.14 -14.14
N GLU A 354 -6.20 -7.36 -13.59
CA GLU A 354 -4.95 -8.12 -13.45
C GLU A 354 -4.18 -8.30 -14.75
N HIS A 355 -4.88 -8.39 -15.89
CA HIS A 355 -4.29 -8.51 -17.23
C HIS A 355 -3.35 -7.33 -17.57
N LEU A 356 -3.54 -6.17 -16.97
CA LEU A 356 -2.66 -5.00 -17.15
C LEU A 356 -1.31 -5.20 -16.44
N LEU A 357 -1.25 -6.00 -15.36
CA LEU A 357 -0.01 -6.39 -14.68
C LEU A 357 0.63 -7.61 -15.34
N THR A 358 -0.16 -8.67 -15.63
CA THR A 358 0.39 -9.90 -16.19
C THR A 358 1.09 -9.68 -17.52
N ARG A 359 0.55 -8.79 -18.37
CA ARG A 359 1.17 -8.43 -19.66
C ARG A 359 2.52 -7.74 -19.51
N ARG A 360 2.74 -6.95 -18.45
CA ARG A 360 3.99 -6.24 -18.17
C ARG A 360 4.88 -6.95 -17.16
N ALA A 361 4.62 -8.22 -16.85
CA ALA A 361 5.51 -9.04 -16.04
C ALA A 361 6.88 -9.19 -16.72
N VAL A 362 7.95 -9.24 -15.92
CA VAL A 362 9.33 -9.40 -16.44
C VAL A 362 9.55 -10.78 -17.09
N ARG A 363 8.75 -11.78 -16.74
CA ARG A 363 8.76 -13.15 -17.26
C ARG A 363 7.36 -13.74 -17.22
N PRO A 364 7.02 -14.69 -18.11
CA PRO A 364 5.69 -15.32 -18.15
C PRO A 364 5.29 -15.97 -16.82
N GLU A 365 6.23 -16.58 -16.08
CA GLU A 365 5.95 -17.27 -14.82
C GLU A 365 5.45 -16.31 -13.73
N VAL A 366 5.94 -15.06 -13.74
CA VAL A 366 5.49 -14.03 -12.81
C VAL A 366 4.03 -13.64 -13.09
N GLY A 367 3.68 -13.47 -14.37
CA GLY A 367 2.30 -13.20 -14.76
C GLY A 367 1.36 -14.36 -14.45
N ALA A 368 1.83 -15.59 -14.72
CA ALA A 368 1.05 -16.80 -14.44
C ALA A 368 0.80 -16.99 -12.93
N LYS A 369 1.78 -16.68 -12.07
CA LYS A 369 1.59 -16.73 -10.61
C LYS A 369 0.53 -15.73 -10.13
N LEU A 370 0.46 -14.54 -10.71
CA LEU A 370 -0.59 -13.57 -10.38
C LEU A 370 -1.98 -14.09 -10.77
N ASP A 371 -2.12 -14.63 -11.97
CA ASP A 371 -3.38 -15.23 -12.43
C ASP A 371 -3.81 -16.43 -11.58
N GLU A 372 -2.85 -17.27 -11.12
CA GLU A 372 -3.10 -18.34 -10.17
C GLU A 372 -3.69 -17.81 -8.85
N ARG A 373 -3.16 -16.70 -8.32
CA ARG A 373 -3.69 -16.09 -7.09
C ARG A 373 -5.11 -15.56 -7.31
N ILE A 374 -5.41 -14.93 -8.42
CA ILE A 374 -6.78 -14.48 -8.76
C ILE A 374 -7.75 -15.66 -8.76
N LYS A 375 -7.38 -16.77 -9.43
CA LYS A 375 -8.20 -18.00 -9.46
C LYS A 375 -8.39 -18.62 -8.07
N TRP A 376 -7.36 -18.55 -7.22
CA TRP A 376 -7.47 -19.00 -5.84
C TRP A 376 -8.51 -18.15 -5.07
N TRP A 377 -8.54 -16.84 -5.26
CA TRP A 377 -9.53 -15.95 -4.63
C TRP A 377 -10.94 -16.21 -5.14
N GLU A 378 -11.14 -16.52 -6.42
CA GLU A 378 -12.43 -16.95 -6.97
C GLU A 378 -12.94 -18.22 -6.29
N TRP A 379 -12.07 -19.22 -6.15
CA TRP A 379 -12.38 -20.45 -5.43
C TRP A 379 -12.68 -20.19 -3.95
N TYR A 380 -11.82 -19.42 -3.27
CA TYR A 380 -11.92 -19.14 -1.83
C TYR A 380 -13.21 -18.39 -1.48
N THR A 381 -13.55 -17.33 -2.19
CA THR A 381 -14.81 -16.61 -1.99
C THR A 381 -16.03 -17.48 -2.27
N GLY A 382 -15.94 -18.37 -3.26
CA GLY A 382 -16.98 -19.35 -3.58
C GLY A 382 -17.31 -20.30 -2.43
N LEU A 383 -16.33 -20.65 -1.57
CA LEU A 383 -16.57 -21.51 -0.39
C LEU A 383 -17.56 -20.86 0.60
N PHE A 384 -17.61 -19.54 0.64
CA PHE A 384 -18.46 -18.76 1.54
C PHE A 384 -19.71 -18.19 0.85
N HIS A 385 -19.99 -18.61 -0.41
CA HIS A 385 -21.05 -18.03 -1.23
C HIS A 385 -20.97 -16.50 -1.33
N ALA A 386 -19.73 -15.96 -1.31
CA ALA A 386 -19.43 -14.55 -1.43
C ALA A 386 -19.01 -14.22 -2.87
N GLU A 387 -19.25 -12.98 -3.29
CA GLU A 387 -18.85 -12.46 -4.59
C GLU A 387 -17.75 -11.41 -4.41
N ILE A 388 -16.71 -11.44 -5.24
CA ILE A 388 -15.66 -10.42 -5.24
C ILE A 388 -16.25 -9.03 -5.51
N ASN A 389 -17.30 -8.93 -6.34
CA ASN A 389 -18.03 -7.69 -6.61
C ASN A 389 -18.83 -7.13 -5.40
N ASN A 390 -18.83 -7.81 -4.25
CA ASN A 390 -19.29 -7.23 -2.99
C ASN A 390 -18.42 -6.01 -2.55
N ASN A 391 -17.19 -5.98 -2.98
CA ASN A 391 -16.33 -4.79 -3.02
C ASN A 391 -16.50 -4.11 -4.41
N PRO A 392 -16.85 -2.81 -4.55
CA PRO A 392 -16.77 -1.71 -3.57
C PRO A 392 -17.89 -1.69 -2.53
N SER A 393 -17.53 -1.24 -1.33
CA SER A 393 -18.45 -1.09 -0.19
C SER A 393 -19.55 -0.03 -0.46
N PRO A 394 -20.64 0.01 0.34
CA PRO A 394 -21.62 1.07 0.24
C PRO A 394 -21.02 2.47 0.34
N GLY A 395 -20.01 2.69 1.19
CA GLY A 395 -19.31 3.96 1.32
C GLY A 395 -18.52 4.35 0.06
N ASN A 396 -17.88 3.38 -0.59
CA ASN A 396 -17.21 3.61 -1.87
C ASN A 396 -18.20 3.97 -2.99
N LYS A 397 -19.36 3.27 -3.01
CA LYS A 397 -20.44 3.56 -3.97
C LYS A 397 -21.01 4.95 -3.75
N ALA A 398 -21.25 5.36 -2.50
CA ALA A 398 -21.65 6.73 -2.17
C ALA A 398 -20.60 7.78 -2.61
N GLY A 399 -19.33 7.41 -2.73
CA GLY A 399 -18.25 8.23 -3.28
C GLY A 399 -18.12 8.18 -4.80
N GLY A 400 -19.05 7.54 -5.53
CA GLY A 400 -19.09 7.52 -7.00
C GLY A 400 -18.57 6.25 -7.68
N LEU A 401 -17.99 5.28 -6.95
CA LEU A 401 -17.62 3.97 -7.49
C LEU A 401 -18.86 3.10 -7.74
N THR A 402 -18.75 2.13 -8.66
CA THR A 402 -19.89 1.27 -9.04
C THR A 402 -19.59 -0.22 -8.94
N THR A 403 -18.64 -0.72 -9.70
CA THR A 403 -18.31 -2.14 -9.80
C THR A 403 -16.90 -2.42 -9.30
N ILE A 404 -16.61 -3.71 -9.06
CA ILE A 404 -15.22 -4.12 -8.74
C ILE A 404 -14.28 -3.79 -9.91
N TYR A 405 -14.72 -3.92 -11.16
CA TYR A 405 -13.87 -3.61 -12.31
C TYR A 405 -13.42 -2.15 -12.34
N GLU A 406 -14.35 -1.21 -12.04
CA GLU A 406 -13.99 0.20 -11.91
C GLU A 406 -13.01 0.46 -10.77
N LYS A 407 -13.27 -0.14 -9.60
CA LYS A 407 -12.40 -0.03 -8.42
C LYS A 407 -11.01 -0.57 -8.72
N SER A 408 -10.93 -1.75 -9.32
CA SER A 408 -9.67 -2.44 -9.64
C SER A 408 -8.80 -1.66 -10.64
N LEU A 409 -9.40 -1.10 -11.68
CA LEU A 409 -8.68 -0.26 -12.63
C LEU A 409 -8.10 1.00 -11.95
N GLY A 410 -8.87 1.61 -11.03
CA GLY A 410 -8.41 2.73 -10.23
C GLY A 410 -7.33 2.35 -9.22
N ALA A 411 -7.47 1.21 -8.54
CA ALA A 411 -6.49 0.70 -7.58
C ALA A 411 -5.15 0.36 -8.24
N LEU A 412 -5.22 -0.26 -9.43
CA LEU A 412 -4.04 -0.65 -10.20
C LEU A 412 -3.17 0.54 -10.64
N ALA A 413 -3.75 1.73 -10.74
CA ALA A 413 -2.99 2.94 -11.07
C ALA A 413 -1.86 3.23 -10.07
N LYS A 414 -1.97 2.76 -8.81
CA LYS A 414 -0.90 2.83 -7.79
C LYS A 414 0.40 2.14 -8.23
N ALA A 415 0.29 1.12 -9.09
CA ALA A 415 1.43 0.33 -9.58
C ALA A 415 2.28 1.06 -10.63
N GLY A 416 1.93 2.27 -11.03
CA GLY A 416 2.65 3.01 -12.07
C GLY A 416 2.73 2.26 -13.39
N SER A 417 3.84 2.42 -14.09
CA SER A 417 4.13 1.82 -15.40
C SER A 417 5.29 0.80 -15.39
N SER A 418 5.97 0.65 -14.26
CA SER A 418 7.10 -0.27 -14.10
C SER A 418 6.73 -1.73 -14.35
N PRO A 419 7.67 -2.57 -14.87
CA PRO A 419 7.44 -3.99 -15.03
C PRO A 419 7.15 -4.69 -13.70
N LEU A 420 6.23 -5.66 -13.69
CA LEU A 420 6.00 -6.52 -12.53
C LEU A 420 7.18 -7.48 -12.36
N ALA A 421 8.01 -7.24 -11.35
CA ALA A 421 9.24 -7.97 -11.09
C ALA A 421 9.00 -9.33 -10.41
N ALA A 422 8.07 -9.40 -9.46
CA ALA A 422 7.74 -10.60 -8.71
C ALA A 422 6.31 -10.59 -8.19
N VAL A 423 5.80 -11.79 -7.89
CA VAL A 423 4.58 -12.05 -7.10
C VAL A 423 4.98 -12.90 -5.91
N VAL A 424 4.64 -12.47 -4.70
CA VAL A 424 4.99 -13.14 -3.44
C VAL A 424 3.75 -13.53 -2.66
N GLU A 425 3.89 -14.53 -1.78
CA GLU A 425 2.83 -14.96 -0.87
C GLU A 425 2.64 -13.94 0.27
N TYR A 426 1.54 -14.06 1.01
CA TYR A 426 1.24 -13.22 2.16
C TYR A 426 2.39 -13.20 3.17
N ALA A 427 2.84 -12.00 3.56
CA ALA A 427 3.95 -11.78 4.48
C ALA A 427 5.29 -12.43 4.06
N GLU A 428 5.40 -12.91 2.82
CA GLU A 428 6.67 -13.39 2.28
C GLU A 428 7.62 -12.19 2.06
N ARG A 429 8.86 -12.37 2.48
CA ARG A 429 9.87 -11.32 2.33
C ARG A 429 10.18 -11.06 0.86
N PHE A 430 10.19 -9.80 0.49
CA PHE A 430 10.54 -9.37 -0.88
C PHE A 430 11.88 -8.60 -0.87
N ASP A 431 12.92 -9.23 -1.42
CA ASP A 431 14.25 -8.64 -1.57
C ASP A 431 14.57 -8.33 -3.05
N VAL A 432 13.54 -8.22 -3.89
CA VAL A 432 13.67 -7.97 -5.33
C VAL A 432 13.40 -6.50 -5.61
N PRO A 433 14.35 -5.75 -6.21
CA PRO A 433 14.06 -4.38 -6.62
C PRO A 433 13.05 -4.35 -7.76
N GLY A 434 12.20 -3.33 -7.78
CA GLY A 434 11.18 -3.14 -8.80
C GLY A 434 9.76 -3.12 -8.24
N LEU A 435 8.78 -3.31 -9.13
CA LEU A 435 7.38 -3.46 -8.73
C LEU A 435 7.12 -4.92 -8.31
N VAL A 436 6.68 -5.12 -7.08
CA VAL A 436 6.31 -6.43 -6.52
C VAL A 436 4.81 -6.44 -6.23
N PHE A 437 4.18 -7.59 -6.40
CA PHE A 437 2.81 -7.84 -5.96
C PHE A 437 2.80 -8.87 -4.85
N MET A 438 2.18 -8.57 -3.71
CA MET A 438 1.97 -9.52 -2.62
C MET A 438 0.53 -9.98 -2.60
N ASP A 439 0.29 -11.29 -2.55
CA ASP A 439 -1.05 -11.86 -2.38
C ASP A 439 -1.59 -11.53 -0.97
N THR A 440 -2.61 -10.68 -0.92
CA THR A 440 -3.26 -10.24 0.32
C THR A 440 -4.76 -10.12 0.14
N PRO A 441 -5.57 -10.19 1.22
CA PRO A 441 -6.96 -9.77 1.15
C PRO A 441 -7.07 -8.28 0.79
N GLY A 442 -8.23 -7.89 0.24
CA GLY A 442 -8.59 -6.49 -0.05
C GLY A 442 -9.23 -5.81 1.17
N TYR A 443 -8.61 -5.95 2.35
CA TYR A 443 -9.01 -5.32 3.59
C TYR A 443 -7.77 -4.73 4.25
N ASP A 444 -7.81 -3.43 4.53
CA ASP A 444 -6.64 -2.62 4.87
C ASP A 444 -5.76 -3.20 6.00
N PRO A 445 -6.27 -3.59 7.20
CA PRO A 445 -5.42 -4.06 8.30
C PRO A 445 -4.65 -5.34 7.96
N PRO A 446 -5.26 -6.45 7.51
CA PRO A 446 -4.49 -7.64 7.15
C PRO A 446 -3.60 -7.43 5.92
N CYS A 447 -4.03 -6.61 4.93
CA CYS A 447 -3.18 -6.30 3.79
C CYS A 447 -1.91 -5.60 4.23
N THR A 448 -2.02 -4.48 4.93
CA THR A 448 -0.87 -3.69 5.40
C THR A 448 0.01 -4.47 6.36
N THR A 449 -0.59 -5.31 7.23
CA THR A 449 0.16 -6.23 8.10
C THR A 449 1.05 -7.17 7.28
N GLY A 450 0.53 -7.77 6.20
CA GLY A 450 1.30 -8.63 5.31
C GLY A 450 2.44 -7.87 4.61
N LEU A 451 2.15 -6.69 4.06
CA LEU A 451 3.12 -5.86 3.36
C LEU A 451 4.28 -5.41 4.28
N VAL A 452 3.96 -5.00 5.51
CA VAL A 452 4.97 -4.61 6.52
C VAL A 452 5.78 -5.82 6.96
N ALA A 453 5.14 -6.96 7.25
CA ALA A 453 5.85 -8.21 7.59
C ALA A 453 6.80 -8.64 6.47
N GLY A 454 6.44 -8.44 5.21
CA GLY A 454 7.28 -8.69 4.04
C GLY A 454 8.47 -7.75 3.91
N GLY A 455 8.51 -6.64 4.65
CA GLY A 455 9.67 -5.74 4.72
C GLY A 455 9.45 -4.31 4.22
N ALA A 456 8.19 -3.89 4.01
CA ALA A 456 7.90 -2.49 3.63
C ALA A 456 8.28 -1.52 4.76
N ASN A 457 9.22 -0.62 4.50
CA ASN A 457 9.73 0.34 5.49
C ASN A 457 9.09 1.74 5.41
N VAL A 458 8.23 1.98 4.41
CA VAL A 458 7.30 3.11 4.30
C VAL A 458 5.99 2.57 3.71
N LEU A 459 4.84 3.05 4.19
CA LEU A 459 3.51 2.79 3.64
C LEU A 459 2.93 4.08 3.06
N VAL A 460 2.38 4.01 1.85
CA VAL A 460 1.60 5.07 1.21
C VAL A 460 0.16 4.61 1.07
N PHE A 461 -0.77 5.34 1.67
CA PHE A 461 -2.17 5.00 1.77
C PHE A 461 -3.05 6.10 1.15
N THR A 462 -3.78 5.78 0.09
CA THR A 462 -4.70 6.72 -0.55
C THR A 462 -6.13 6.57 -0.02
N THR A 463 -6.85 7.68 0.10
CA THR A 463 -8.26 7.65 0.54
C THR A 463 -9.07 8.78 -0.07
N GLY A 464 -10.32 8.49 -0.43
CA GLY A 464 -11.29 9.48 -0.92
C GLY A 464 -12.41 9.79 0.07
N ARG A 465 -12.61 8.90 1.07
CA ARG A 465 -13.63 9.04 2.11
C ARG A 465 -13.06 9.37 3.49
N GLY A 466 -11.73 9.28 3.62
CA GLY A 466 -11.01 9.45 4.85
C GLY A 466 -10.58 8.12 5.47
N SER A 467 -9.41 8.11 6.08
CA SER A 467 -8.87 7.00 6.85
C SER A 467 -7.94 7.51 7.93
N VAL A 468 -7.90 6.82 9.06
CA VAL A 468 -7.01 7.10 10.19
C VAL A 468 -5.92 6.03 10.33
N LEU A 469 -5.81 5.11 9.36
CA LEU A 469 -4.90 3.97 9.41
C LEU A 469 -3.44 4.43 9.64
N GLY A 470 -2.78 3.79 10.57
CA GLY A 470 -1.35 3.76 10.78
C GLY A 470 -0.94 2.31 11.03
N LEU A 471 0.34 1.97 10.96
CA LEU A 471 0.81 0.62 11.33
C LEU A 471 2.28 0.66 11.76
N ARG A 472 2.53 0.62 13.08
CA ARG A 472 3.89 0.48 13.59
C ARG A 472 4.47 -0.88 13.24
N PRO A 473 5.77 -0.94 12.90
CA PRO A 473 6.78 0.09 13.03
C PRO A 473 6.96 0.94 11.77
N THR A 474 6.03 0.90 10.80
CA THR A 474 6.19 1.55 9.49
C THR A 474 5.41 2.87 9.45
N PRO A 475 6.05 4.00 9.06
CA PRO A 475 5.34 5.25 8.87
C PRO A 475 4.35 5.14 7.71
N CYS A 476 3.13 5.67 7.90
CA CYS A 476 2.04 5.64 6.93
C CYS A 476 1.74 7.05 6.41
N VAL A 477 2.10 7.32 5.16
CA VAL A 477 1.80 8.57 4.45
C VAL A 477 0.39 8.48 3.86
N LYS A 478 -0.55 9.31 4.33
CA LYS A 478 -1.94 9.36 3.83
C LYS A 478 -2.13 10.43 2.78
N VAL A 479 -2.72 10.03 1.65
CA VAL A 479 -2.93 10.88 0.47
C VAL A 479 -4.43 11.01 0.19
N ALA A 480 -4.95 12.24 0.31
CA ALA A 480 -6.35 12.53 -0.01
C ALA A 480 -6.57 12.63 -1.53
N THR A 481 -7.66 12.05 -2.04
CA THR A 481 -8.02 12.08 -3.47
C THR A 481 -8.64 13.40 -3.90
N ASN A 482 -9.12 14.21 -2.96
CA ASN A 482 -9.79 15.47 -3.22
C ASN A 482 -9.49 16.48 -2.10
N THR A 483 -9.40 17.76 -2.45
CA THR A 483 -9.09 18.86 -1.54
C THR A 483 -10.11 19.03 -0.42
N PRO A 484 -11.45 18.90 -0.66
CA PRO A 484 -12.41 18.97 0.45
C PRO A 484 -12.16 17.94 1.55
N LEU A 485 -11.75 16.71 1.22
CA LEU A 485 -11.37 15.71 2.21
C LEU A 485 -10.09 16.12 2.94
N TYR A 486 -9.08 16.56 2.20
CA TYR A 486 -7.81 17.00 2.78
C TYR A 486 -8.02 18.12 3.82
N GLU A 487 -8.81 19.13 3.48
CA GLU A 487 -9.14 20.24 4.37
C GLU A 487 -9.98 19.80 5.58
N HIS A 488 -10.93 18.87 5.37
CA HIS A 488 -11.80 18.37 6.42
C HIS A 488 -11.07 17.50 7.45
N MET A 489 -10.08 16.71 6.99
CA MET A 489 -9.28 15.80 7.82
C MET A 489 -7.79 16.21 7.80
N ILE A 490 -7.52 17.51 7.95
CA ILE A 490 -6.16 18.08 7.83
C ILE A 490 -5.16 17.47 8.82
N ASP A 491 -5.64 17.02 9.98
CA ASP A 491 -4.81 16.41 11.01
C ASP A 491 -4.47 14.93 10.69
N ASP A 492 -5.19 14.32 9.75
CA ASP A 492 -5.01 12.91 9.36
C ASP A 492 -4.32 12.74 8.00
N MET A 493 -4.37 13.74 7.12
CA MET A 493 -3.86 13.66 5.75
C MET A 493 -2.49 14.31 5.62
N ASP A 494 -1.54 13.63 4.99
CA ASP A 494 -0.17 14.11 4.78
C ASP A 494 -0.01 14.86 3.45
N LEU A 495 -0.83 14.54 2.43
CA LEU A 495 -0.74 15.14 1.09
C LEU A 495 -2.12 15.26 0.44
N ASP A 496 -2.37 16.43 -0.21
CA ASP A 496 -3.51 16.67 -1.08
C ASP A 496 -3.16 16.33 -2.53
N ALA A 497 -3.82 15.30 -3.09
CA ALA A 497 -3.80 15.00 -4.51
C ALA A 497 -5.03 15.55 -5.26
N GLY A 498 -5.98 16.16 -4.54
CA GLY A 498 -7.17 16.80 -5.14
C GLY A 498 -6.84 17.96 -6.05
N THR A 499 -5.68 18.58 -5.89
CA THR A 499 -5.15 19.65 -6.77
C THR A 499 -5.08 19.24 -8.25
N VAL A 500 -5.05 17.94 -8.55
CA VAL A 500 -5.17 17.41 -9.94
C VAL A 500 -6.51 17.80 -10.57
N LEU A 501 -7.59 17.86 -9.78
CA LEU A 501 -8.92 18.28 -10.27
C LEU A 501 -8.94 19.77 -10.66
N ASP A 502 -8.02 20.56 -10.11
CA ASP A 502 -7.84 21.98 -10.39
C ASP A 502 -6.80 22.25 -11.48
N GLY A 503 -6.19 21.20 -12.05
CA GLY A 503 -5.30 21.30 -13.21
C GLY A 503 -3.82 21.08 -12.92
N GLU A 504 -3.42 20.80 -11.67
CA GLU A 504 -2.06 20.32 -11.40
C GLU A 504 -1.84 18.96 -12.10
N SER A 505 -0.65 18.73 -12.65
CA SER A 505 -0.39 17.45 -13.31
C SER A 505 -0.20 16.32 -12.27
N VAL A 506 -0.63 15.11 -12.62
CA VAL A 506 -0.41 13.90 -11.82
C VAL A 506 1.09 13.70 -11.55
N GLU A 507 1.94 14.00 -12.51
CA GLU A 507 3.40 13.91 -12.39
C GLU A 507 3.94 14.89 -11.35
N SER A 508 3.39 16.10 -11.26
CA SER A 508 3.78 17.09 -10.24
C SER A 508 3.44 16.59 -8.84
N VAL A 509 2.21 16.11 -8.64
CA VAL A 509 1.75 15.55 -7.36
C VAL A 509 2.56 14.30 -6.99
N GLY A 510 2.82 13.41 -7.94
CA GLY A 510 3.63 12.20 -7.73
C GLY A 510 5.08 12.50 -7.33
N ARG A 511 5.69 13.54 -7.89
CA ARG A 511 7.03 14.02 -7.47
C ARG A 511 7.01 14.59 -6.07
N ARG A 512 5.99 15.40 -5.71
CA ARG A 512 5.81 15.89 -4.33
C ARG A 512 5.64 14.73 -3.34
N LEU A 513 4.91 13.68 -3.73
CA LEU A 513 4.75 12.49 -2.92
C LEU A 513 6.08 11.72 -2.75
N PHE A 514 6.85 11.55 -3.82
CA PHE A 514 8.17 10.92 -3.74
C PHE A 514 9.11 11.70 -2.80
N ASP A 515 9.16 13.02 -2.90
CA ASP A 515 9.95 13.87 -2.00
C ASP A 515 9.46 13.74 -0.54
N LEU A 516 8.15 13.70 -0.31
CA LEU A 516 7.56 13.46 1.01
C LEU A 516 7.95 12.08 1.57
N VAL A 517 7.96 11.03 0.74
CA VAL A 517 8.40 9.68 1.15
C VAL A 517 9.87 9.70 1.61
N LEU A 518 10.76 10.44 0.92
CA LEU A 518 12.15 10.61 1.33
C LEU A 518 12.28 11.39 2.66
N ASP A 519 11.48 12.43 2.85
CA ASP A 519 11.43 13.20 4.11
C ASP A 519 10.96 12.32 5.27
N VAL A 520 9.88 11.55 5.06
CA VAL A 520 9.32 10.62 6.06
C VAL A 520 10.33 9.51 6.37
N ALA A 521 10.97 8.95 5.36
CA ALA A 521 12.05 7.97 5.55
C ALA A 521 13.22 8.56 6.34
N SER A 522 13.47 9.87 6.21
CA SER A 522 14.51 10.59 6.95
C SER A 522 14.13 10.98 8.38
N GLY A 523 12.91 10.63 8.82
CA GLY A 523 12.46 10.82 10.20
C GLY A 523 11.38 11.89 10.40
N ARG A 524 10.90 12.54 9.33
CA ARG A 524 9.71 13.39 9.43
C ARG A 524 8.53 12.52 9.88
N PRO A 525 7.83 12.87 10.97
CA PRO A 525 6.66 12.10 11.40
C PRO A 525 5.51 12.27 10.41
N THR A 526 4.76 11.21 10.17
CA THR A 526 3.46 11.25 9.49
C THR A 526 2.38 11.73 10.46
N ARG A 527 1.21 12.10 9.93
CA ARG A 527 0.05 12.48 10.75
C ARG A 527 -0.37 11.34 11.69
N SER A 528 -0.38 10.08 11.21
CA SER A 528 -0.68 8.91 12.05
C SER A 528 0.29 8.78 13.23
N GLU A 529 1.59 8.93 12.97
CA GLU A 529 2.61 8.87 14.03
C GLU A 529 2.47 10.01 15.03
N ALA A 530 2.18 11.24 14.55
CA ALA A 530 1.97 12.40 15.42
C ALA A 530 0.77 12.22 16.35
N GLN A 531 -0.26 11.50 15.92
CA GLN A 531 -1.43 11.16 16.74
C GLN A 531 -1.25 9.90 17.58
N GLY A 532 -0.15 9.16 17.39
CA GLY A 532 0.17 7.96 18.16
C GLY A 532 -0.62 6.71 17.78
N VAL A 533 -1.30 6.68 16.62
CA VAL A 533 -2.02 5.50 16.11
C VAL A 533 -1.09 4.49 15.44
N GLY A 534 -1.56 3.26 15.23
CA GLY A 534 -0.83 2.24 14.47
C GLY A 534 -0.46 0.97 15.25
N GLU A 535 -1.12 0.69 16.39
CA GLU A 535 -0.93 -0.56 17.14
C GLU A 535 -2.13 -1.51 17.02
N GLU A 536 -3.34 -0.96 16.84
CA GLU A 536 -4.58 -1.75 16.75
C GLU A 536 -4.83 -2.31 15.35
N GLU A 537 -4.17 -1.76 14.33
CA GLU A 537 -4.31 -2.17 12.92
C GLU A 537 -3.47 -3.42 12.59
N PHE A 538 -2.66 -3.92 13.51
CA PHE A 538 -1.96 -5.19 13.33
C PHE A 538 -2.96 -6.35 13.33
N ASP A 539 -3.20 -6.94 12.16
CA ASP A 539 -4.21 -7.98 11.93
C ASP A 539 -3.66 -9.06 10.97
N PRO A 540 -2.99 -10.11 11.48
CA PRO A 540 -2.54 -11.21 10.63
C PRO A 540 -3.69 -11.90 9.92
N TRP A 541 -3.56 -12.11 8.60
CA TRP A 541 -4.58 -12.79 7.82
C TRP A 541 -4.81 -14.22 8.31
N HIS A 542 -6.07 -14.56 8.52
CA HIS A 542 -6.52 -15.86 9.01
C HIS A 542 -7.51 -16.47 8.00
N ILE A 543 -7.20 -17.66 7.47
CA ILE A 543 -7.93 -18.31 6.39
C ILE A 543 -8.73 -19.52 6.90
N GLY A 544 -8.15 -20.29 7.81
CA GLY A 544 -8.66 -21.58 8.25
C GLY A 544 -9.54 -21.52 9.50
N PRO A 545 -9.97 -22.68 9.99
CA PRO A 545 -10.80 -22.77 11.19
C PRO A 545 -9.99 -22.51 12.46
N THR A 546 -10.65 -21.92 13.46
CA THR A 546 -10.17 -21.91 14.85
C THR A 546 -10.79 -23.11 15.58
N LEU A 547 -9.96 -23.98 16.23
CA LEU A 547 -10.38 -25.20 16.92
C LEU A 547 -10.45 -25.00 18.44
#